data_5f3b500ba5adde9db77c1caa63f1ccba
#
_entry.id   5f3b500ba5adde9db77c1caa63f1ccba
#
_cell.length_a   1.000
_cell.length_b   1.000
_cell.length_c   1.000
_cell.angle_alpha   90.00
_cell.angle_beta   90.00
_cell.angle_gamma   90.00
#
_symmetry.space_group_name_H-M   'P 1'
#
loop_
_entity.id
_entity.type
_entity.pdbx_description
1 polymer ?
#
loop_
_entity_poly.entity_id
_entity_poly.type
_entity_poly.pdbx_seq_one_letter_code
_entity_poly.pdbx_strand_id
1 'polypeptide(L)'
;GTPMETHHRYPLKRLNTFGVAAHAERYVRFDQQDEVSAYLRSGKLSDGPHLILGGGSNLLLVGDVAGTVLHPMLKGVTVIHEDTDHIQVRAMAGENWDDVVAYAVAAGWGGIENLSLIPGSVGACAIQNIGAYGVEVDSVIERVEALTLPEGHPVSFGAEACEFDYRDSVFKRRWQGRHLITAVVFRLRRRPQFRLSYAGVSQ
;
A
#
# COMPACT_ATOMS: atom_id res chain seq x y z
N GLY A 1 -12.28 -18.29 8.64
CA GLY A 1 -11.85 -17.26 7.69
C GLY A 1 -12.12 -17.70 6.26
N THR A 2 -12.30 -16.74 5.37
CA THR A 2 -12.49 -17.01 3.94
C THR A 2 -11.24 -17.71 3.41
N PRO A 3 -11.37 -18.85 2.72
CA PRO A 3 -10.20 -19.52 2.17
C PRO A 3 -9.52 -18.65 1.11
N MET A 4 -8.20 -18.70 1.08
CA MET A 4 -7.37 -18.07 0.09
C MET A 4 -7.71 -18.55 -1.32
N GLU A 5 -7.88 -17.63 -2.27
CA GLU A 5 -8.11 -17.97 -3.66
C GLU A 5 -6.80 -18.21 -4.40
N THR A 6 -6.70 -19.37 -5.08
CA THR A 6 -5.58 -19.70 -5.96
C THR A 6 -6.12 -20.11 -7.32
N HIS A 7 -5.60 -19.52 -8.36
CA HIS A 7 -6.00 -19.79 -9.73
C HIS A 7 -4.77 -20.05 -10.61
N HIS A 8 -4.92 -20.93 -11.59
CA HIS A 8 -3.92 -21.21 -12.62
C HIS A 8 -4.35 -20.57 -13.94
N ARG A 9 -3.40 -19.97 -14.65
CA ARG A 9 -3.65 -19.29 -15.93
C ARG A 9 -4.76 -18.23 -15.78
N TYR A 10 -4.65 -17.39 -14.77
CA TYR A 10 -5.66 -16.41 -14.41
C TYR A 10 -5.58 -15.16 -15.29
N PRO A 11 -6.72 -14.70 -15.89
CA PRO A 11 -6.71 -13.50 -16.73
C PRO A 11 -6.54 -12.24 -15.88
N LEU A 12 -5.63 -11.38 -16.29
CA LEU A 12 -5.25 -10.17 -15.56
C LEU A 12 -5.84 -8.88 -16.15
N LYS A 13 -6.63 -8.98 -17.21
CA LYS A 13 -7.16 -7.82 -17.93
C LYS A 13 -7.84 -6.78 -17.02
N ARG A 14 -8.64 -7.25 -16.05
CA ARG A 14 -9.38 -6.38 -15.13
C ARG A 14 -8.53 -5.82 -14.00
N LEU A 15 -7.31 -6.32 -13.84
CA LEU A 15 -6.43 -6.00 -12.73
C LEU A 15 -5.31 -5.04 -13.12
N ASN A 16 -5.22 -4.66 -14.40
CA ASN A 16 -4.22 -3.69 -14.85
C ASN A 16 -4.89 -2.47 -15.47
N THR A 17 -4.20 -1.33 -15.39
CA THR A 17 -4.73 -0.02 -15.79
C THR A 17 -5.05 0.07 -17.29
N PHE A 18 -4.33 -0.67 -18.11
CA PHE A 18 -4.47 -0.59 -19.57
C PHE A 18 -5.43 -1.63 -20.15
N GLY A 19 -5.97 -2.51 -19.32
CA GLY A 19 -6.88 -3.56 -19.78
C GLY A 19 -6.24 -4.55 -20.75
N VAL A 20 -4.92 -4.73 -20.69
CA VAL A 20 -4.19 -5.64 -21.56
C VAL A 20 -4.57 -7.08 -21.24
N ALA A 21 -4.92 -7.85 -22.30
CA ALA A 21 -5.22 -9.26 -22.14
C ALA A 21 -3.93 -10.03 -21.86
N ALA A 22 -3.80 -10.51 -20.64
CA ALA A 22 -2.66 -11.29 -20.18
C ALA A 22 -3.14 -12.30 -19.12
N HIS A 23 -2.34 -13.34 -18.88
CA HIS A 23 -2.64 -14.35 -17.86
C HIS A 23 -1.45 -14.49 -16.92
N ALA A 24 -1.75 -14.74 -15.64
CA ALA A 24 -0.76 -15.21 -14.69
C ALA A 24 -0.70 -16.74 -14.74
N GLU A 25 0.49 -17.32 -14.73
CA GLU A 25 0.67 -18.75 -14.59
C GLU A 25 0.01 -19.25 -13.30
N ARG A 26 0.25 -18.50 -12.20
CA ARG A 26 -0.43 -18.71 -10.92
C ARG A 26 -0.84 -17.37 -10.35
N TYR A 27 -2.08 -17.26 -9.93
CA TYR A 27 -2.63 -16.08 -9.26
C TYR A 27 -3.13 -16.49 -7.90
N VAL A 28 -2.71 -15.74 -6.85
CA VAL A 28 -3.12 -16.00 -5.48
C VAL A 28 -3.66 -14.72 -4.86
N ARG A 29 -4.93 -14.74 -4.49
CA ARG A 29 -5.58 -13.65 -3.77
C ARG A 29 -5.59 -13.95 -2.28
N PHE A 30 -5.30 -12.93 -1.49
CA PHE A 30 -5.33 -12.99 -0.03
C PHE A 30 -6.29 -11.93 0.50
N ASP A 31 -7.16 -12.32 1.44
CA ASP A 31 -8.06 -11.38 2.12
C ASP A 31 -7.58 -11.06 3.55
N GLN A 32 -6.71 -11.91 4.11
CA GLN A 32 -6.19 -11.75 5.47
C GLN A 32 -4.67 -11.89 5.49
N GLN A 33 -4.02 -11.16 6.40
CA GLN A 33 -2.57 -11.22 6.56
C GLN A 33 -2.08 -12.62 6.93
N ASP A 34 -2.85 -13.35 7.76
CA ASP A 34 -2.50 -14.71 8.15
C ASP A 34 -2.40 -15.65 6.96
N GLU A 35 -3.25 -15.46 5.97
CA GLU A 35 -3.21 -16.24 4.73
C GLU A 35 -1.91 -15.99 3.95
N VAL A 36 -1.47 -14.73 3.88
CA VAL A 36 -0.21 -14.36 3.23
C VAL A 36 0.96 -15.02 3.97
N SER A 37 0.99 -14.89 5.29
CA SER A 37 2.05 -15.47 6.12
C SER A 37 2.13 -16.99 5.96
N ALA A 38 1.00 -17.68 6.01
CA ALA A 38 0.94 -19.14 5.83
C ALA A 38 1.42 -19.56 4.44
N TYR A 39 1.00 -18.85 3.41
CA TYR A 39 1.42 -19.13 2.04
C TYR A 39 2.94 -18.99 1.87
N LEU A 40 3.51 -17.90 2.34
CA LEU A 40 4.94 -17.64 2.22
C LEU A 40 5.77 -18.64 3.03
N ARG A 41 5.34 -18.92 4.27
CA ARG A 41 6.04 -19.89 5.15
C ARG A 41 6.00 -21.32 4.62
N SER A 42 5.02 -21.65 3.80
CA SER A 42 4.94 -22.98 3.17
C SER A 42 5.99 -23.20 2.07
N GLY A 43 6.73 -22.16 1.69
CA GLY A 43 7.75 -22.23 0.66
C GLY A 43 7.22 -22.19 -0.76
N LYS A 44 5.92 -21.94 -0.95
CA LYS A 44 5.29 -21.96 -2.28
C LYS A 44 5.81 -20.89 -3.24
N LEU A 45 6.41 -19.82 -2.71
CA LEU A 45 6.95 -18.73 -3.52
C LEU A 45 8.45 -18.88 -3.80
N SER A 46 9.12 -19.87 -3.23
CA SER A 46 10.57 -20.00 -3.30
C SER A 46 11.13 -20.25 -4.70
N ASP A 47 10.29 -20.75 -5.60
CA ASP A 47 10.69 -21.16 -6.95
C ASP A 47 10.02 -20.26 -8.01
N GLY A 48 10.86 -19.48 -8.69
CA GLY A 48 10.43 -18.74 -9.86
C GLY A 48 10.09 -17.27 -9.59
N PRO A 49 9.80 -16.53 -10.64
CA PRO A 49 9.49 -15.12 -10.57
C PRO A 49 8.12 -14.87 -9.92
N HIS A 50 7.98 -13.72 -9.29
CA HIS A 50 6.71 -13.29 -8.72
C HIS A 50 6.48 -11.80 -8.94
N LEU A 51 5.20 -11.41 -8.85
CA LEU A 51 4.76 -10.05 -9.00
C LEU A 51 3.68 -9.76 -7.98
N ILE A 52 3.71 -8.56 -7.38
CA ILE A 52 2.71 -8.16 -6.41
C ILE A 52 1.78 -7.14 -7.06
N LEU A 53 0.48 -7.46 -7.16
CA LEU A 53 -0.52 -6.49 -7.60
C LEU A 53 -0.84 -5.53 -6.46
N GLY A 54 -0.99 -4.26 -6.79
CA GLY A 54 -1.21 -3.22 -5.81
C GLY A 54 0.06 -2.82 -5.05
N GLY A 55 1.21 -3.32 -5.48
CA GLY A 55 2.52 -3.03 -4.86
C GLY A 55 3.20 -1.76 -5.37
N GLY A 56 2.44 -0.81 -5.90
CA GLY A 56 2.98 0.51 -6.26
C GLY A 56 3.31 0.70 -7.72
N SER A 57 3.10 -0.27 -8.56
CA SER A 57 3.35 -0.12 -9.97
C SER A 57 2.07 -0.14 -10.79
N ASN A 58 1.97 0.81 -11.72
CA ASN A 58 1.08 0.68 -12.84
C ASN A 58 1.66 -0.41 -13.72
N LEU A 59 1.13 -1.61 -13.61
CA LEU A 59 1.61 -2.73 -14.37
C LEU A 59 1.21 -2.59 -15.82
N LEU A 60 2.19 -2.34 -16.66
CA LEU A 60 2.05 -2.53 -18.09
C LEU A 60 2.35 -4.00 -18.38
N LEU A 61 1.30 -4.80 -18.48
CA LEU A 61 1.41 -6.20 -18.84
C LEU A 61 1.41 -6.31 -20.36
N VAL A 62 2.54 -6.70 -20.94
CA VAL A 62 2.73 -6.84 -22.38
C VAL A 62 2.47 -8.29 -22.85
N GLY A 63 2.18 -9.18 -21.92
CA GLY A 63 1.95 -10.59 -22.20
C GLY A 63 1.68 -11.37 -20.92
N ASP A 64 1.72 -12.69 -21.01
CA ASP A 64 1.50 -13.55 -19.86
C ASP A 64 2.64 -13.39 -18.84
N VAL A 65 2.29 -13.44 -17.57
CA VAL A 65 3.24 -13.39 -16.47
C VAL A 65 3.65 -14.80 -16.09
N ALA A 66 4.92 -15.13 -16.31
CA ALA A 66 5.47 -16.39 -15.83
C ALA A 66 5.63 -16.33 -14.31
N GLY A 67 5.30 -17.43 -13.63
CA GLY A 67 5.39 -17.50 -12.18
C GLY A 67 4.13 -17.06 -11.46
N THR A 68 4.28 -16.47 -10.29
CA THR A 68 3.15 -16.21 -9.39
C THR A 68 2.83 -14.73 -9.30
N VAL A 69 1.56 -14.39 -9.45
CA VAL A 69 1.03 -13.07 -9.13
C VAL A 69 0.36 -13.15 -7.75
N LEU A 70 0.86 -12.36 -6.81
CA LEU A 70 0.30 -12.22 -5.48
C LEU A 70 -0.61 -11.00 -5.45
N HIS A 71 -1.84 -11.17 -4.99
CA HIS A 71 -2.81 -10.09 -4.91
C HIS A 71 -3.34 -9.95 -3.48
N PRO A 72 -2.62 -9.25 -2.61
CA PRO A 72 -3.08 -9.02 -1.25
C PRO A 72 -4.13 -7.91 -1.23
N MET A 73 -5.36 -8.28 -0.83
CA MET A 73 -6.47 -7.35 -0.65
C MET A 73 -6.75 -7.17 0.83
N LEU A 74 -5.71 -6.76 1.56
CA LEU A 74 -5.77 -6.62 3.01
C LEU A 74 -6.52 -5.33 3.36
N LYS A 75 -7.56 -5.43 4.17
CA LYS A 75 -8.44 -4.33 4.55
C LYS A 75 -8.42 -4.10 6.06
N GLY A 76 -8.66 -2.88 6.45
CA GLY A 76 -8.79 -2.45 7.83
C GLY A 76 -8.09 -1.13 8.08
N VAL A 77 -8.72 -0.29 8.90
CA VAL A 77 -8.16 0.98 9.37
C VAL A 77 -8.36 1.02 10.88
N THR A 78 -7.29 1.14 11.65
CA THR A 78 -7.32 1.06 13.10
C THR A 78 -6.49 2.17 13.73
N VAL A 79 -7.07 2.84 14.71
CA VAL A 79 -6.31 3.76 15.58
C VAL A 79 -5.52 2.92 16.56
N ILE A 80 -4.19 3.06 16.57
CA ILE A 80 -3.32 2.24 17.40
C ILE A 80 -2.67 3.04 18.55
N HIS A 81 -2.66 4.34 18.47
CA HIS A 81 -2.16 5.21 19.52
C HIS A 81 -2.73 6.61 19.34
N GLU A 82 -2.96 7.33 20.43
CA GLU A 82 -3.31 8.75 20.40
C GLU A 82 -2.76 9.47 21.60
N ASP A 83 -2.36 10.70 21.38
CA ASP A 83 -1.99 11.64 22.42
C ASP A 83 -2.78 12.96 22.25
N THR A 84 -2.38 14.03 22.93
CA THR A 84 -3.09 15.30 22.87
C THR A 84 -3.12 15.90 21.47
N ASP A 85 -2.03 15.76 20.70
CA ASP A 85 -1.84 16.46 19.43
C ASP A 85 -1.90 15.55 18.22
N HIS A 86 -1.60 14.27 18.39
CA HIS A 86 -1.45 13.33 17.26
C HIS A 86 -2.23 12.05 17.48
N ILE A 87 -2.46 11.39 16.38
CA ILE A 87 -3.09 10.08 16.32
C ILE A 87 -2.32 9.19 15.35
N GLN A 88 -2.06 7.96 15.75
CA GLN A 88 -1.46 6.97 14.85
C GLN A 88 -2.53 6.06 14.30
N VAL A 89 -2.62 6.02 12.98
CA VAL A 89 -3.61 5.26 12.24
C VAL A 89 -2.90 4.22 11.40
N ARG A 90 -3.24 2.96 11.64
CA ARG A 90 -2.72 1.83 10.86
C ARG A 90 -3.72 1.49 9.79
N ALA A 91 -3.36 1.68 8.53
CA ALA A 91 -4.19 1.29 7.40
C ALA A 91 -3.56 0.09 6.71
N MET A 92 -4.37 -0.95 6.46
CA MET A 92 -3.91 -2.12 5.72
C MET A 92 -3.61 -1.74 4.28
N ALA A 93 -2.61 -2.39 3.69
CA ALA A 93 -2.07 -2.01 2.39
C ALA A 93 -3.06 -2.09 1.24
N GLY A 94 -4.06 -2.96 1.35
CA GLY A 94 -5.11 -3.13 0.35
C GLY A 94 -6.27 -2.14 0.44
N GLU A 95 -6.29 -1.26 1.44
CA GLU A 95 -7.29 -0.22 1.52
C GLU A 95 -7.15 0.75 0.34
N ASN A 96 -8.28 1.25 -0.17
CA ASN A 96 -8.27 2.32 -1.16
C ASN A 96 -7.76 3.61 -0.51
N TRP A 97 -6.78 4.26 -1.12
CA TRP A 97 -6.17 5.47 -0.56
C TRP A 97 -7.19 6.58 -0.29
N ASP A 98 -8.04 6.88 -1.27
CA ASP A 98 -9.01 7.98 -1.14
C ASP A 98 -10.04 7.70 -0.04
N ASP A 99 -10.40 6.44 0.19
CA ASP A 99 -11.28 6.05 1.30
C ASP A 99 -10.62 6.34 2.65
N VAL A 100 -9.32 6.12 2.78
CA VAL A 100 -8.55 6.42 3.99
C VAL A 100 -8.49 7.94 4.22
N VAL A 101 -8.29 8.72 3.16
CA VAL A 101 -8.32 10.19 3.25
C VAL A 101 -9.69 10.66 3.73
N ALA A 102 -10.78 10.15 3.14
CA ALA A 102 -12.13 10.50 3.53
C ALA A 102 -12.41 10.14 5.00
N TYR A 103 -11.95 8.99 5.43
CA TYR A 103 -12.07 8.56 6.84
C TYR A 103 -11.36 9.53 7.78
N ALA A 104 -10.13 9.91 7.46
CA ALA A 104 -9.34 10.84 8.27
C ALA A 104 -9.99 12.23 8.33
N VAL A 105 -10.46 12.74 7.20
CA VAL A 105 -11.15 14.04 7.12
C VAL A 105 -12.43 14.02 7.96
N ALA A 106 -13.23 12.98 7.85
CA ALA A 106 -14.46 12.83 8.63
C ALA A 106 -14.19 12.75 10.13
N ALA A 107 -13.07 12.17 10.52
CA ALA A 107 -12.65 12.06 11.92
C ALA A 107 -12.02 13.36 12.47
N GLY A 108 -11.77 14.35 11.61
CA GLY A 108 -11.14 15.61 12.01
C GLY A 108 -9.61 15.52 12.12
N TRP A 109 -8.98 14.54 11.48
CA TRP A 109 -7.53 14.39 11.51
C TRP A 109 -6.89 15.09 10.31
N GLY A 110 -5.76 15.75 10.54
CA GLY A 110 -5.04 16.49 9.52
C GLY A 110 -3.73 15.84 9.13
N GLY A 111 -3.32 16.10 7.89
CA GLY A 111 -2.03 15.67 7.32
C GLY A 111 -2.15 15.08 5.92
N ILE A 112 -3.28 14.46 5.58
CA ILE A 112 -3.48 13.85 4.27
C ILE A 112 -4.67 14.43 3.50
N GLU A 113 -5.32 15.45 4.03
CA GLU A 113 -6.51 16.07 3.45
C GLU A 113 -6.28 16.60 2.02
N ASN A 114 -5.05 17.02 1.71
CA ASN A 114 -4.70 17.52 0.37
C ASN A 114 -4.32 16.40 -0.61
N LEU A 115 -4.35 15.16 -0.18
CA LEU A 115 -3.97 13.99 -0.98
C LEU A 115 -5.19 13.19 -1.45
N SER A 116 -6.38 13.79 -1.40
CA SER A 116 -7.61 13.15 -1.88
C SER A 116 -7.58 12.94 -3.40
N LEU A 117 -8.42 12.04 -3.87
CA LEU A 117 -8.61 11.72 -5.29
C LEU A 117 -7.38 11.15 -6.01
N ILE A 118 -6.34 10.80 -5.28
CA ILE A 118 -5.20 10.08 -5.85
C ILE A 118 -5.58 8.60 -5.91
N PRO A 119 -5.54 7.97 -7.10
CA PRO A 119 -5.92 6.56 -7.22
C PRO A 119 -4.86 5.63 -6.65
N GLY A 120 -5.30 4.46 -6.22
CA GLY A 120 -4.42 3.39 -5.77
C GLY A 120 -4.70 2.92 -4.37
N SER A 121 -4.01 1.87 -3.98
CA SER A 121 -4.06 1.31 -2.63
C SER A 121 -3.11 2.05 -1.69
N VAL A 122 -3.33 1.91 -0.39
CA VAL A 122 -2.46 2.48 0.64
C VAL A 122 -1.01 2.03 0.45
N GLY A 123 -0.79 0.74 0.21
CA GLY A 123 0.55 0.21 -0.02
C GLY A 123 1.21 0.81 -1.26
N ALA A 124 0.48 0.88 -2.37
CA ALA A 124 0.96 1.46 -3.61
C ALA A 124 1.31 2.94 -3.44
N CYS A 125 0.44 3.69 -2.78
CA CYS A 125 0.64 5.12 -2.57
C CYS A 125 1.85 5.39 -1.68
N ALA A 126 2.07 4.59 -0.64
CA ALA A 126 3.24 4.71 0.22
C ALA A 126 4.53 4.41 -0.54
N ILE A 127 4.57 3.31 -1.31
CA ILE A 127 5.76 2.93 -2.08
C ILE A 127 6.17 4.00 -3.07
N GLN A 128 5.20 4.64 -3.72
CA GLN A 128 5.43 5.69 -4.70
C GLN A 128 5.65 7.07 -4.07
N ASN A 129 5.48 7.20 -2.77
CA ASN A 129 5.52 8.48 -2.07
C ASN A 129 4.68 9.53 -2.80
N ILE A 130 3.38 9.25 -2.92
CA ILE A 130 2.45 10.14 -3.61
C ILE A 130 2.42 11.52 -3.00
N GLY A 131 2.11 12.51 -3.81
CA GLY A 131 2.02 13.88 -3.33
C GLY A 131 1.19 14.77 -4.24
N ALA A 132 0.72 15.87 -3.67
CA ALA A 132 -0.02 16.92 -4.34
C ALA A 132 0.03 18.20 -3.48
N TYR A 133 -0.06 19.35 -4.13
CA TYR A 133 -0.11 20.65 -3.46
C TYR A 133 1.05 20.88 -2.48
N GLY A 134 2.25 20.42 -2.83
CA GLY A 134 3.45 20.59 -2.02
C GLY A 134 3.52 19.66 -0.81
N VAL A 135 2.66 18.67 -0.71
CA VAL A 135 2.64 17.67 0.36
C VAL A 135 2.93 16.29 -0.24
N GLU A 136 3.86 15.57 0.36
CA GLU A 136 4.12 14.17 0.04
C GLU A 136 3.73 13.30 1.22
N VAL A 137 3.28 12.08 0.95
CA VAL A 137 2.76 11.18 1.99
C VAL A 137 3.82 10.78 3.01
N ASP A 138 5.11 10.80 2.65
CA ASP A 138 6.19 10.48 3.58
C ASP A 138 6.23 11.42 4.79
N SER A 139 5.71 12.64 4.65
CA SER A 139 5.65 13.60 5.76
C SER A 139 4.81 13.11 6.95
N VAL A 140 3.93 12.17 6.73
CA VAL A 140 3.03 11.62 7.76
C VAL A 140 3.19 10.12 7.98
N ILE A 141 4.10 9.46 7.28
CA ILE A 141 4.37 8.03 7.49
C ILE A 141 5.24 7.86 8.72
N GLU A 142 4.74 7.11 9.70
CA GLU A 142 5.50 6.71 10.88
C GLU A 142 6.34 5.47 10.59
N ARG A 143 5.72 4.46 9.98
CA ARG A 143 6.40 3.23 9.58
C ARG A 143 5.61 2.46 8.51
N VAL A 144 6.32 1.56 7.84
CA VAL A 144 5.76 0.62 6.87
C VAL A 144 5.97 -0.79 7.42
N GLU A 145 4.91 -1.57 7.47
CA GLU A 145 4.95 -2.97 7.90
C GLU A 145 4.88 -3.88 6.68
N ALA A 146 5.68 -4.93 6.68
CA ALA A 146 5.82 -5.81 5.52
C ALA A 146 6.14 -7.24 5.94
N LEU A 147 6.05 -8.14 4.97
CA LEU A 147 6.58 -9.50 5.05
C LEU A 147 7.72 -9.62 4.05
N THR A 148 8.81 -10.28 4.45
CA THR A 148 9.91 -10.57 3.52
C THR A 148 9.47 -11.56 2.46
N LEU A 149 10.01 -11.45 1.25
CA LEU A 149 9.77 -12.39 0.16
C LEU A 149 11.09 -13.10 -0.16
N PRO A 150 11.08 -14.40 -0.34
CA PRO A 150 9.93 -15.31 -0.30
C PRO A 150 9.57 -15.87 1.07
N GLU A 151 10.30 -15.52 2.14
CA GLU A 151 10.29 -16.22 3.43
C GLU A 151 9.04 -15.94 4.28
N GLY A 152 8.48 -14.74 4.19
CA GLY A 152 7.30 -14.35 4.96
C GLY A 152 7.59 -13.91 6.40
N HIS A 153 8.79 -13.41 6.69
CA HIS A 153 9.11 -12.87 8.00
C HIS A 153 8.53 -11.47 8.18
N PRO A 154 7.82 -11.18 9.28
CA PRO A 154 7.36 -9.84 9.58
C PRO A 154 8.53 -8.89 9.81
N VAL A 155 8.46 -7.73 9.16
CA VAL A 155 9.44 -6.65 9.32
C VAL A 155 8.72 -5.32 9.38
N SER A 156 9.36 -4.34 10.02
CA SER A 156 8.82 -2.99 10.12
C SER A 156 9.94 -1.99 9.87
N PHE A 157 9.65 -0.98 9.09
CA PHE A 157 10.61 0.05 8.70
C PHE A 157 10.09 1.42 9.10
N GLY A 158 10.81 2.15 9.93
CA GLY A 158 10.53 3.57 10.17
C GLY A 158 10.68 4.37 8.88
N ALA A 159 10.10 5.55 8.84
CA ALA A 159 10.11 6.39 7.64
C ALA A 159 11.52 6.60 7.06
N GLU A 160 12.51 6.77 7.94
CA GLU A 160 13.89 7.00 7.53
C GLU A 160 14.47 5.80 6.75
N ALA A 161 14.18 4.59 7.21
CA ALA A 161 14.64 3.36 6.54
C ALA A 161 13.96 3.14 5.18
N CYS A 162 12.83 3.75 4.94
CA CYS A 162 12.12 3.67 3.67
C CYS A 162 12.78 4.51 2.56
N GLU A 163 13.70 5.39 2.91
CA GLU A 163 14.46 6.22 1.96
C GLU A 163 13.56 6.89 0.92
N PHE A 164 12.52 7.55 1.40
CA PHE A 164 11.59 8.26 0.54
C PHE A 164 12.29 9.41 -0.20
N ASP A 165 11.92 9.55 -1.45
CA ASP A 165 12.37 10.63 -2.32
C ASP A 165 11.20 11.01 -3.23
N TYR A 166 11.40 11.93 -4.17
CA TYR A 166 10.35 12.36 -5.07
C TYR A 166 9.76 11.15 -5.82
N ARG A 167 8.49 10.86 -5.55
CA ARG A 167 7.73 9.74 -6.14
C ARG A 167 8.49 8.42 -6.07
N ASP A 168 9.20 8.17 -4.97
CA ASP A 168 10.11 7.05 -4.87
C ASP A 168 10.31 6.59 -3.44
N SER A 169 10.72 5.35 -3.27
CA SER A 169 11.10 4.73 -2.00
C SER A 169 12.07 3.59 -2.23
N VAL A 170 12.68 3.09 -1.15
CA VAL A 170 13.56 1.92 -1.19
C VAL A 170 12.84 0.68 -1.77
N PHE A 171 11.55 0.55 -1.55
CA PHE A 171 10.75 -0.57 -2.07
C PHE A 171 10.59 -0.54 -3.58
N LYS A 172 10.69 0.62 -4.18
CA LYS A 172 10.62 0.81 -5.62
C LYS A 172 12.00 0.68 -6.28
N ARG A 173 13.07 0.85 -5.50
CA ARG A 173 14.47 0.78 -5.98
C ARG A 173 15.11 -0.56 -5.61
N ARG A 174 16.09 -0.57 -4.70
CA ARG A 174 16.92 -1.75 -4.43
C ARG A 174 16.18 -2.90 -3.74
N TRP A 175 15.06 -2.63 -3.11
CA TRP A 175 14.23 -3.65 -2.47
C TRP A 175 13.03 -4.07 -3.30
N GLN A 176 12.99 -3.70 -4.57
CA GLN A 176 11.90 -4.11 -5.45
C GLN A 176 11.76 -5.64 -5.47
N GLY A 177 10.53 -6.12 -5.24
CA GLY A 177 10.24 -7.55 -5.21
C GLY A 177 10.70 -8.30 -3.96
N ARG A 178 11.26 -7.60 -2.97
CA ARG A 178 11.78 -8.23 -1.74
C ARG A 178 10.82 -8.19 -0.56
N HIS A 179 9.77 -7.40 -0.65
CA HIS A 179 8.82 -7.21 0.44
C HIS A 179 7.40 -7.16 -0.08
N LEU A 180 6.47 -7.72 0.69
CA LEU A 180 5.04 -7.53 0.50
C LEU A 180 4.57 -6.61 1.61
N ILE A 181 4.14 -5.40 1.26
CA ILE A 181 3.66 -4.42 2.23
C ILE A 181 2.31 -4.88 2.77
N THR A 182 2.18 -4.94 4.08
CA THR A 182 0.93 -5.36 4.75
C THR A 182 0.14 -4.20 5.33
N ALA A 183 0.83 -3.18 5.84
CA ALA A 183 0.19 -2.02 6.44
C ALA A 183 1.12 -0.81 6.41
N VAL A 184 0.51 0.38 6.51
CA VAL A 184 1.24 1.63 6.70
C VAL A 184 0.65 2.33 7.93
N VAL A 185 1.50 2.82 8.82
CA VAL A 185 1.10 3.58 9.99
C VAL A 185 1.37 5.05 9.74
N PHE A 186 0.30 5.84 9.83
CA PHE A 186 0.35 7.29 9.64
C PHE A 186 0.27 7.99 10.99
N ARG A 187 1.05 9.05 11.14
CA ARG A 187 0.94 9.96 12.29
C ARG A 187 0.26 11.23 11.83
N LEU A 188 -1.00 11.40 12.21
CA LEU A 188 -1.84 12.51 11.79
C LEU A 188 -2.08 13.46 12.96
N ARG A 189 -2.41 14.71 12.66
CA ARG A 189 -2.80 15.69 13.67
C ARG A 189 -4.24 15.46 14.08
N ARG A 190 -4.53 15.54 15.37
CA ARG A 190 -5.91 15.40 15.89
C ARG A 190 -6.81 16.57 15.52
N ARG A 191 -6.20 17.75 15.27
CA ARG A 191 -6.90 18.96 14.86
C ARG A 191 -6.22 19.48 13.60
N PRO A 192 -6.87 19.43 12.44
CA PRO A 192 -6.24 19.89 11.21
C PRO A 192 -5.93 21.38 11.28
N GLN A 193 -4.74 21.73 10.75
CA GLN A 193 -4.38 23.12 10.54
C GLN A 193 -4.81 23.49 9.12
N PHE A 194 -5.77 24.41 9.03
CA PHE A 194 -6.19 24.93 7.74
C PHE A 194 -5.16 25.93 7.25
N ARG A 195 -4.73 25.79 5.98
CA ARG A 195 -3.87 26.76 5.33
C ARG A 195 -4.73 27.92 4.84
N LEU A 196 -4.87 28.94 5.68
CA LEU A 196 -5.71 30.10 5.38
C LEU A 196 -5.15 30.99 4.27
N SER A 197 -3.93 30.74 3.78
CA SER A 197 -3.30 31.46 2.69
C SER A 197 -3.76 31.03 1.30
N TYR A 198 -4.68 30.06 1.20
CA TYR A 198 -5.20 29.64 -0.07
C TYR A 198 -6.24 30.59 -0.60
N ALA A 199 -6.02 31.08 -1.82
CA ALA A 199 -7.06 31.62 -2.69
C ALA A 199 -8.20 32.39 -2.00
N GLY A 200 -7.88 33.24 -1.02
CA GLY A 200 -8.86 34.04 -0.31
C GLY A 200 -9.63 33.32 0.80
N VAL A 201 -9.21 32.17 1.23
CA VAL A 201 -9.82 31.43 2.35
C VAL A 201 -9.41 32.01 3.70
N SER A 202 -8.50 32.99 3.73
CA SER A 202 -7.98 33.63 4.92
C SER A 202 -8.92 34.69 5.53
N GLN A 203 -10.22 34.43 5.60
CA GLN A 203 -11.16 35.39 6.21
C GLN A 203 -12.06 34.74 7.24
#